data_88a28dc9db1e762d4801abf8611e82ff
#
_entry.id   88a28dc9db1e762d4801abf8611e82ff
#
_cell.length_a   1.000
_cell.length_b   1.000
_cell.length_c   1.000
_cell.angle_alpha   90.00
_cell.angle_beta   90.00
_cell.angle_gamma   90.00
#
_symmetry.space_group_name_H-M   'P 1'
#
loop_
_entity.id
_entity.type
_entity.pdbx_description
1 polymer ?
#
loop_
_entity_poly.entity_id
_entity_poly.type
_entity_poly.pdbx_seq_one_letter_code
_entity_poly.pdbx_strand_id
1 'polypeptide(L)'
;MLVTGKQILDDAHKNGYAVGAFNTVNMEVAQAIIEAAEEEKSPVFIQTTCGAISYAGYEYLSAVITTAANKASVPVAFHLDHGDSFKTVMNCLKNGWSSVMIDGSHLSLDENIVLTQKVVEAAHDVGVSVEAELGRLGGIEDNISVDEKDAMYTCLLYTSDAADE
;
A
#
# COMPACT_ATOMS: atom_id res chain seq x y z
N MET A 1 6.38 -5.60 14.88
CA MET A 1 7.10 -4.28 14.88
C MET A 1 6.70 -3.50 13.64
N LEU A 2 6.09 -2.33 13.81
CA LEU A 2 5.66 -1.49 12.67
C LEU A 2 6.88 -0.89 11.96
N VAL A 3 6.94 -1.06 10.63
CA VAL A 3 8.01 -0.57 9.75
C VAL A 3 7.42 0.00 8.46
N THR A 4 8.23 0.68 7.64
CA THR A 4 7.79 1.14 6.31
C THR A 4 7.76 0.00 5.30
N GLY A 5 6.94 0.13 4.25
CA GLY A 5 6.93 -0.81 3.14
C GLY A 5 8.31 -0.94 2.48
N LYS A 6 9.00 0.19 2.29
CA LYS A 6 10.36 0.21 1.74
C LYS A 6 11.34 -0.68 2.51
N GLN A 7 11.32 -0.64 3.85
CA GLN A 7 12.23 -1.46 4.67
C GLN A 7 12.03 -2.95 4.44
N ILE A 8 10.77 -3.39 4.30
CA ILE A 8 10.43 -4.79 4.01
C ILE A 8 10.86 -5.16 2.59
N LEU A 9 10.53 -4.31 1.61
CA LEU A 9 10.80 -4.60 0.20
C LEU A 9 12.28 -4.56 -0.15
N ASP A 10 13.06 -3.66 0.44
CA ASP A 10 14.52 -3.61 0.26
C ASP A 10 15.19 -4.91 0.74
N ASP A 11 14.74 -5.43 1.89
CA ASP A 11 15.25 -6.70 2.42
C ASP A 11 14.82 -7.88 1.55
N ALA A 12 13.56 -7.91 1.13
CA ALA A 12 13.03 -8.95 0.24
C ALA A 12 13.75 -8.97 -1.11
N HIS A 13 13.97 -7.80 -1.71
CA HIS A 13 14.70 -7.67 -2.97
C HIS A 13 16.15 -8.16 -2.85
N LYS A 14 16.86 -7.72 -1.80
CA LYS A 14 18.25 -8.12 -1.53
C LYS A 14 18.41 -9.62 -1.33
N ASN A 15 17.43 -10.27 -0.69
CA ASN A 15 17.49 -11.67 -0.32
C ASN A 15 16.69 -12.60 -1.25
N GLY A 16 16.01 -12.06 -2.26
CA GLY A 16 15.33 -12.84 -3.31
C GLY A 16 14.09 -13.57 -2.84
N TYR A 17 13.25 -12.93 -1.98
CA TYR A 17 11.97 -13.50 -1.57
C TYR A 17 10.80 -12.53 -1.80
N ALA A 18 9.58 -13.06 -1.86
CA ALA A 18 8.36 -12.27 -1.95
C ALA A 18 7.75 -12.04 -0.57
N VAL A 19 7.02 -10.95 -0.41
CA VAL A 19 6.31 -10.60 0.83
C VAL A 19 4.80 -10.65 0.60
N GLY A 20 4.08 -11.31 1.50
CA GLY A 20 2.62 -11.34 1.45
C GLY A 20 2.02 -9.99 1.82
N ALA A 21 0.98 -9.60 1.07
CA ALA A 21 0.20 -8.39 1.30
C ALA A 21 -1.28 -8.76 1.40
N PHE A 22 -1.89 -8.53 2.58
CA PHE A 22 -3.21 -9.05 2.89
C PHE A 22 -4.15 -7.94 3.34
N ASN A 23 -5.30 -7.84 2.67
CA ASN A 23 -6.33 -6.87 3.01
C ASN A 23 -7.08 -7.25 4.29
N THR A 24 -7.36 -6.25 5.11
CA THR A 24 -8.17 -6.39 6.33
C THR A 24 -9.20 -5.28 6.45
N VAL A 25 -10.32 -5.59 7.11
CA VAL A 25 -11.39 -4.64 7.42
C VAL A 25 -11.76 -4.65 8.91
N ASN A 26 -11.23 -5.59 9.68
CA ASN A 26 -11.60 -5.78 11.08
C ASN A 26 -10.45 -6.36 11.92
N MET A 27 -10.68 -6.44 13.23
CA MET A 27 -9.68 -6.90 14.20
C MET A 27 -9.33 -8.38 14.00
N GLU A 28 -10.33 -9.22 13.73
CA GLU A 28 -10.15 -10.68 13.63
C GLU A 28 -9.24 -11.07 12.48
N VAL A 29 -9.44 -10.42 11.33
CA VAL A 29 -8.58 -10.63 10.14
C VAL A 29 -7.18 -10.09 10.40
N ALA A 30 -7.05 -8.91 11.01
CA ALA A 30 -5.73 -8.36 11.36
C ALA A 30 -4.96 -9.28 12.33
N GLN A 31 -5.63 -9.86 13.34
CA GLN A 31 -5.02 -10.82 14.25
C GLN A 31 -4.58 -12.09 13.52
N ALA A 32 -5.42 -12.66 12.67
CA ALA A 32 -5.09 -13.86 11.90
C ALA A 32 -3.87 -13.65 10.97
N ILE A 33 -3.78 -12.48 10.33
CA ILE A 33 -2.61 -12.13 9.49
C ILE A 33 -1.33 -12.08 10.34
N ILE A 34 -1.38 -11.43 11.51
CA ILE A 34 -0.20 -11.34 12.40
C ILE A 34 0.19 -12.71 12.95
N GLU A 35 -0.77 -13.52 13.40
CA GLU A 35 -0.51 -14.86 13.92
C GLU A 35 0.18 -15.73 12.86
N ALA A 36 -0.33 -15.72 11.61
CA ALA A 36 0.29 -16.44 10.51
C ALA A 36 1.70 -15.92 10.19
N ALA A 37 1.89 -14.60 10.16
CA ALA A 37 3.20 -14.00 9.91
C ALA A 37 4.23 -14.35 10.99
N GLU A 38 3.82 -14.42 12.26
CA GLU A 38 4.68 -14.83 13.38
C GLU A 38 5.01 -16.33 13.32
N GLU A 39 4.03 -17.19 13.00
CA GLU A 39 4.25 -18.64 12.85
C GLU A 39 5.25 -18.91 11.72
N GLU A 40 5.10 -18.24 10.58
CA GLU A 40 6.00 -18.37 9.43
C GLU A 40 7.29 -17.54 9.56
N LYS A 41 7.43 -16.73 10.61
CA LYS A 41 8.58 -15.80 10.83
C LYS A 41 8.84 -14.89 9.62
N SER A 42 7.78 -14.47 8.96
CA SER A 42 7.83 -13.71 7.72
C SER A 42 7.38 -12.26 7.93
N PRO A 43 8.02 -11.28 7.27
CA PRO A 43 7.48 -9.94 7.21
C PRO A 43 6.17 -9.91 6.43
N VAL A 44 5.31 -8.92 6.70
CA VAL A 44 3.98 -8.87 6.09
C VAL A 44 3.51 -7.44 5.88
N PHE A 45 2.74 -7.21 4.80
CA PHE A 45 1.91 -6.04 4.62
C PHE A 45 0.50 -6.34 5.11
N ILE A 46 -0.02 -5.51 6.03
CA ILE A 46 -1.44 -5.44 6.33
C ILE A 46 -2.01 -4.27 5.55
N GLN A 47 -2.92 -4.55 4.63
CA GLN A 47 -3.46 -3.57 3.71
C GLN A 47 -4.88 -3.16 4.09
N THR A 48 -5.25 -1.93 3.74
CA THR A 48 -6.61 -1.42 3.85
C THR A 48 -6.96 -0.63 2.59
N THR A 49 -8.04 -0.99 1.93
CA THR A 49 -8.57 -0.25 0.79
C THR A 49 -9.39 0.97 1.22
N CYS A 50 -9.73 1.84 0.28
CA CYS A 50 -10.67 2.93 0.51
C CYS A 50 -12.04 2.41 1.00
N GLY A 51 -12.47 1.23 0.52
CA GLY A 51 -13.68 0.55 0.99
C GLY A 51 -13.60 0.13 2.45
N ALA A 52 -12.49 -0.47 2.89
CA ALA A 52 -12.24 -0.82 4.28
C ALA A 52 -12.25 0.40 5.20
N ILE A 53 -11.61 1.49 4.76
CA ILE A 53 -11.59 2.77 5.49
C ILE A 53 -12.99 3.39 5.59
N SER A 54 -13.78 3.34 4.53
CA SER A 54 -15.16 3.81 4.53
C SER A 54 -16.05 3.01 5.48
N TYR A 55 -15.80 1.70 5.60
CA TYR A 55 -16.54 0.81 6.48
C TYR A 55 -16.18 0.99 7.96
N ALA A 56 -14.90 0.98 8.30
CA ALA A 56 -14.43 0.92 9.69
C ALA A 56 -13.97 2.27 10.25
N GLY A 57 -13.57 3.21 9.39
CA GLY A 57 -12.98 4.49 9.78
C GLY A 57 -11.47 4.44 10.01
N TYR A 58 -10.80 5.57 9.77
CA TYR A 58 -9.34 5.70 9.92
C TYR A 58 -8.85 5.36 11.32
N GLU A 59 -9.51 5.93 12.32
CA GLU A 59 -9.07 5.84 13.71
C GLU A 59 -9.16 4.41 14.26
N TYR A 60 -10.23 3.69 13.93
CA TYR A 60 -10.41 2.30 14.38
C TYR A 60 -9.43 1.36 13.70
N LEU A 61 -9.25 1.46 12.37
CA LEU A 61 -8.26 0.66 11.64
C LEU A 61 -6.85 0.94 12.15
N SER A 62 -6.50 2.23 12.35
CA SER A 62 -5.23 2.63 12.92
C SER A 62 -5.00 2.01 14.28
N ALA A 63 -5.95 2.12 15.21
CA ALA A 63 -5.82 1.59 16.56
C ALA A 63 -5.63 0.07 16.58
N VAL A 64 -6.41 -0.66 15.77
CA VAL A 64 -6.33 -2.12 15.67
C VAL A 64 -5.00 -2.56 15.07
N ILE A 65 -4.69 -2.07 13.87
CA ILE A 65 -3.54 -2.55 13.10
C ILE A 65 -2.22 -2.12 13.74
N THR A 66 -2.12 -0.87 14.21
CA THR A 66 -0.92 -0.39 14.90
C THR A 66 -0.67 -1.16 16.21
N THR A 67 -1.74 -1.49 16.95
CA THR A 67 -1.61 -2.31 18.16
C THR A 67 -1.11 -3.71 17.82
N ALA A 68 -1.68 -4.36 16.80
CA ALA A 68 -1.27 -5.68 16.35
C ALA A 68 0.18 -5.68 15.85
N ALA A 69 0.53 -4.74 14.97
CA ALA A 69 1.87 -4.60 14.41
C ALA A 69 2.94 -4.32 15.49
N ASN A 70 2.65 -3.49 16.49
CA ASN A 70 3.60 -3.19 17.57
C ASN A 70 3.82 -4.36 18.53
N LYS A 71 2.86 -5.27 18.65
CA LYS A 71 3.03 -6.52 19.42
C LYS A 71 3.77 -7.60 18.64
N ALA A 72 3.74 -7.54 17.32
CA ALA A 72 4.37 -8.52 16.45
C ALA A 72 5.88 -8.57 16.63
N SER A 73 6.46 -9.76 16.60
CA SER A 73 7.90 -10.02 16.61
C SER A 73 8.52 -9.87 15.21
N VAL A 74 7.70 -9.97 14.16
CA VAL A 74 8.09 -9.80 12.75
C VAL A 74 7.85 -8.36 12.26
N PRO A 75 8.55 -7.91 11.19
CA PRO A 75 8.28 -6.63 10.55
C PRO A 75 6.87 -6.60 9.91
N VAL A 76 6.13 -5.53 10.16
CA VAL A 76 4.78 -5.32 9.62
C VAL A 76 4.69 -3.93 9.01
N ALA A 77 4.28 -3.83 7.76
CA ALA A 77 3.92 -2.56 7.14
C ALA A 77 2.40 -2.38 7.13
N PHE A 78 1.93 -1.24 7.62
CA PHE A 78 0.53 -0.85 7.54
C PHE A 78 0.33 0.00 6.30
N HIS A 79 -0.37 -0.53 5.30
CA HIS A 79 -0.41 -0.03 3.94
C HIS A 79 -1.82 0.41 3.50
N LEU A 80 -1.88 1.57 2.83
CA LEU A 80 -3.06 1.97 2.05
C LEU A 80 -2.96 1.33 0.67
N ASP A 81 -3.95 0.52 0.33
CA ASP A 81 -4.09 -0.18 -0.94
C ASP A 81 -5.05 0.60 -1.85
N HIS A 82 -4.65 0.91 -3.07
CA HIS A 82 -5.41 1.70 -4.06
C HIS A 82 -6.00 3.01 -3.51
N GLY A 83 -5.14 3.90 -3.01
CA GLY A 83 -5.57 5.23 -2.56
C GLY A 83 -6.14 6.05 -3.71
N ASP A 84 -7.38 6.49 -3.58
CA ASP A 84 -8.17 7.16 -4.62
C ASP A 84 -7.86 8.65 -4.78
N SER A 85 -7.18 9.25 -3.82
CA SER A 85 -6.93 10.70 -3.83
C SER A 85 -5.80 11.11 -2.88
N PHE A 86 -5.19 12.24 -3.17
CA PHE A 86 -4.24 12.89 -2.27
C PHE A 86 -4.83 13.11 -0.86
N LYS A 87 -6.13 13.43 -0.77
CA LYS A 87 -6.81 13.63 0.52
C LYS A 87 -6.86 12.34 1.34
N THR A 88 -7.16 11.22 0.72
CA THR A 88 -7.17 9.89 1.37
C THR A 88 -5.78 9.55 1.88
N VAL A 89 -4.75 9.73 1.06
CA VAL A 89 -3.35 9.54 1.47
C VAL A 89 -3.01 10.39 2.69
N MET A 90 -3.30 11.69 2.66
CA MET A 90 -3.02 12.60 3.79
C MET A 90 -3.73 12.18 5.08
N ASN A 91 -4.96 11.66 4.98
CA ASN A 91 -5.67 11.11 6.15
C ASN A 91 -5.01 9.83 6.67
N CYS A 92 -4.50 8.95 5.79
CA CYS A 92 -3.73 7.77 6.19
C CYS A 92 -2.44 8.17 6.90
N LEU A 93 -1.66 9.10 6.34
CA LEU A 93 -0.44 9.61 6.96
C LEU A 93 -0.71 10.17 8.37
N LYS A 94 -1.76 11.00 8.50
CA LYS A 94 -2.17 11.58 9.78
C LYS A 94 -2.53 10.51 10.83
N ASN A 95 -3.06 9.39 10.39
CA ASN A 95 -3.52 8.31 11.27
C ASN A 95 -2.51 7.16 11.41
N GLY A 96 -1.26 7.31 10.91
CA GLY A 96 -0.15 6.41 11.21
C GLY A 96 0.04 5.22 10.27
N TRP A 97 -0.49 5.28 9.05
CA TRP A 97 -0.07 4.35 7.99
C TRP A 97 1.43 4.50 7.73
N SER A 98 2.15 3.39 7.64
CA SER A 98 3.61 3.36 7.41
C SER A 98 4.00 3.19 5.94
N SER A 99 3.01 2.94 5.09
CA SER A 99 3.13 2.77 3.65
C SER A 99 1.82 3.18 2.98
N VAL A 100 1.88 3.82 1.83
CA VAL A 100 0.68 4.25 1.09
C VAL A 100 0.85 4.02 -0.40
N MET A 101 -0.24 3.66 -1.08
CA MET A 101 -0.31 3.64 -2.53
C MET A 101 -1.23 4.76 -3.00
N ILE A 102 -0.84 5.45 -4.08
CA ILE A 102 -1.70 6.35 -4.84
C ILE A 102 -1.97 5.73 -6.20
N ASP A 103 -3.24 5.50 -6.51
CA ASP A 103 -3.66 4.94 -7.78
C ASP A 103 -4.04 6.06 -8.77
N GLY A 104 -3.07 6.40 -9.62
CA GLY A 104 -3.23 7.33 -10.74
C GLY A 104 -3.39 6.62 -12.08
N SER A 105 -3.63 5.30 -12.12
CA SER A 105 -3.68 4.48 -13.35
C SER A 105 -4.74 4.94 -14.35
N HIS A 106 -5.81 5.58 -13.87
CA HIS A 106 -6.89 6.14 -14.68
C HIS A 106 -6.54 7.49 -15.35
N LEU A 107 -5.46 8.14 -14.93
CA LEU A 107 -4.98 9.41 -15.46
C LEU A 107 -4.05 9.20 -16.66
N SER A 108 -3.70 10.29 -17.36
CA SER A 108 -2.57 10.25 -18.29
C SER A 108 -1.25 10.05 -17.53
N LEU A 109 -0.21 9.56 -18.21
CA LEU A 109 1.10 9.34 -17.57
C LEU A 109 1.63 10.61 -16.87
N ASP A 110 1.58 11.75 -17.56
CA ASP A 110 2.07 13.02 -17.01
C ASP A 110 1.29 13.45 -15.76
N GLU A 111 -0.05 13.28 -15.77
CA GLU A 111 -0.91 13.59 -14.61
C GLU A 111 -0.65 12.61 -13.45
N ASN A 112 -0.43 11.32 -13.76
CA ASN A 112 -0.09 10.32 -12.76
C ASN A 112 1.25 10.64 -12.10
N ILE A 113 2.28 11.00 -12.88
CA ILE A 113 3.59 11.43 -12.37
C ILE A 113 3.42 12.64 -11.43
N VAL A 114 2.70 13.68 -11.85
CA VAL A 114 2.48 14.87 -11.01
C VAL A 114 1.77 14.55 -9.70
N LEU A 115 0.74 13.69 -9.76
CA LEU A 115 0.01 13.24 -8.57
C LEU A 115 0.93 12.44 -7.64
N THR A 116 1.68 11.49 -8.20
CA THR A 116 2.61 10.64 -7.45
C THR A 116 3.71 11.48 -6.79
N GLN A 117 4.35 12.39 -7.51
CA GLN A 117 5.37 13.30 -6.95
C GLN A 117 4.85 14.10 -5.76
N LYS A 118 3.62 14.62 -5.87
CA LYS A 118 2.98 15.35 -4.76
C LYS A 118 2.77 14.47 -3.52
N VAL A 119 2.39 13.20 -3.72
CA VAL A 119 2.23 12.23 -2.63
C VAL A 119 3.59 11.88 -2.02
N VAL A 120 4.60 11.63 -2.87
CA VAL A 120 5.98 11.31 -2.45
C VAL A 120 6.54 12.42 -1.57
N GLU A 121 6.44 13.68 -2.01
CA GLU A 121 6.91 14.84 -1.23
C GLU A 121 6.29 14.83 0.18
N ALA A 122 4.98 14.71 0.29
CA ALA A 122 4.28 14.74 1.58
C ALA A 122 4.56 13.51 2.46
N ALA A 123 4.65 12.31 1.87
CA ALA A 123 4.84 11.06 2.59
C ALA A 123 6.29 10.89 3.06
N HIS A 124 7.27 11.23 2.24
CA HIS A 124 8.69 11.12 2.58
C HIS A 124 9.08 12.09 3.69
N ASP A 125 8.48 13.29 3.76
CA ASP A 125 8.71 14.25 4.84
C ASP A 125 8.35 13.69 6.23
N VAL A 126 7.43 12.72 6.27
CA VAL A 126 7.03 12.03 7.51
C VAL A 126 7.55 10.58 7.60
N GLY A 127 8.44 10.18 6.69
CA GLY A 127 9.12 8.87 6.71
C GLY A 127 8.25 7.69 6.27
N VAL A 128 7.23 7.93 5.45
CA VAL A 128 6.31 6.91 4.92
C VAL A 128 6.66 6.57 3.47
N SER A 129 6.68 5.29 3.12
CA SER A 129 6.93 4.82 1.76
C SER A 129 5.71 4.97 0.86
N VAL A 130 5.96 5.22 -0.43
CA VAL A 130 4.92 5.41 -1.44
C VAL A 130 5.02 4.34 -2.52
N GLU A 131 3.87 3.84 -2.94
CA GLU A 131 3.65 2.98 -4.10
C GLU A 131 2.79 3.74 -5.12
N ALA A 132 2.99 3.48 -6.40
CA ALA A 132 2.17 4.03 -7.46
C ALA A 132 1.89 2.96 -8.53
N GLU A 133 0.82 3.14 -9.31
CA GLU A 133 0.44 2.22 -10.36
C GLU A 133 0.64 2.81 -11.74
N LEU A 134 1.24 2.02 -12.63
CA LEU A 134 1.42 2.32 -14.05
C LEU A 134 0.61 1.34 -14.90
N GLY A 135 -0.15 1.90 -15.85
CA GLY A 135 -1.00 1.09 -16.72
C GLY A 135 -2.36 0.82 -16.08
N ARG A 136 -3.11 -0.10 -16.69
CA ARG A 136 -4.44 -0.55 -16.22
C ARG A 136 -4.55 -2.04 -16.40
N LEU A 137 -4.85 -2.73 -15.33
CA LEU A 137 -5.18 -4.15 -15.39
C LEU A 137 -6.61 -4.36 -15.89
N GLY A 138 -6.83 -5.40 -16.70
CA GLY A 138 -8.17 -5.85 -17.07
C GLY A 138 -8.83 -6.57 -15.90
N GLY A 139 -10.13 -6.35 -15.69
CA GLY A 139 -10.88 -6.96 -14.61
C GLY A 139 -11.63 -5.97 -13.73
N ILE A 140 -11.93 -6.39 -12.51
CA ILE A 140 -12.60 -5.55 -11.51
C ILE A 140 -11.68 -5.48 -10.29
N GLU A 141 -11.25 -4.27 -9.97
CA GLU A 141 -10.48 -3.95 -8.77
C GLU A 141 -11.21 -2.87 -7.97
N ASP A 142 -11.64 -3.20 -6.77
CA ASP A 142 -12.47 -2.34 -5.90
C ASP A 142 -13.66 -1.70 -6.65
N ASN A 143 -13.55 -0.42 -7.01
CA ASN A 143 -14.57 0.35 -7.72
C ASN A 143 -14.23 0.60 -9.20
N ILE A 144 -13.12 0.04 -9.70
CA ILE A 144 -12.65 0.21 -11.07
C ILE A 144 -12.95 -1.07 -11.85
N SER A 145 -13.63 -0.92 -13.00
CA SER A 145 -13.88 -2.02 -13.93
C SER A 145 -13.29 -1.66 -15.29
N VAL A 146 -12.37 -2.48 -15.77
CA VAL A 146 -11.68 -2.31 -17.06
C VAL A 146 -11.94 -3.52 -17.93
N ASP A 147 -12.51 -3.32 -19.12
CA ASP A 147 -12.62 -4.39 -20.11
C ASP A 147 -11.21 -4.84 -20.53
N GLU A 148 -11.02 -6.15 -20.74
CA GLU A 148 -9.71 -6.71 -21.11
C GLU A 148 -9.09 -6.10 -22.40
N LYS A 149 -9.96 -5.67 -23.32
CA LYS A 149 -9.54 -4.95 -24.55
C LYS A 149 -9.02 -3.53 -24.27
N ASP A 150 -9.35 -2.94 -23.13
CA ASP A 150 -8.96 -1.59 -22.70
C ASP A 150 -7.83 -1.63 -21.64
N ALA A 151 -7.32 -2.83 -21.35
CA ALA A 151 -6.18 -3.03 -20.47
C ALA A 151 -4.91 -2.37 -21.09
N MET A 152 -4.17 -1.66 -20.25
CA MET A 152 -2.91 -1.01 -20.63
C MET A 152 -1.82 -1.53 -19.71
N TYR A 153 -1.11 -2.55 -20.15
CA TYR A 153 -0.01 -3.14 -19.37
C TYR A 153 1.20 -2.20 -19.32
N THR A 154 1.96 -2.28 -18.28
CA THR A 154 3.20 -1.52 -18.07
C THR A 154 4.17 -1.76 -19.22
N CYS A 155 4.62 -0.69 -19.88
CA CYS A 155 5.62 -0.74 -20.94
C CYS A 155 7.03 -0.73 -20.34
N LEU A 156 7.98 -1.46 -20.96
CA LEU A 156 9.39 -1.47 -20.53
C LEU A 156 10.04 -0.07 -20.49
N LEU A 157 9.53 0.89 -21.26
CA LEU A 157 10.00 2.28 -21.23
C LEU A 157 9.68 3.00 -19.90
N TYR A 158 8.73 2.48 -19.12
CA TYR A 158 8.30 3.08 -17.85
C TYR A 158 8.91 2.38 -16.63
N THR A 159 9.61 1.26 -16.83
CA THR A 159 10.11 0.44 -15.72
C THR A 159 11.52 0.80 -15.28
N SER A 160 12.25 1.64 -16.02
CA SER A 160 13.67 1.91 -15.73
C SER A 160 13.93 3.08 -14.79
N ASP A 161 13.06 4.10 -14.74
CA ASP A 161 13.42 5.35 -14.07
C ASP A 161 12.41 5.85 -13.02
N ALA A 162 11.20 5.27 -12.94
CA ALA A 162 10.17 5.79 -12.02
C ALA A 162 10.40 5.40 -10.54
N ALA A 163 11.28 4.44 -10.29
CA ALA A 163 11.57 3.97 -8.92
C ALA A 163 12.87 4.56 -8.33
N ASP A 164 13.68 5.24 -9.13
CA ASP A 164 15.00 5.75 -8.73
C ASP A 164 15.03 7.27 -8.49
N GLU A 165 13.95 8.00 -8.74
CA GLU A 165 13.79 9.43 -8.45
C GLU A 165 12.78 9.67 -7.30
#